data_b63e5dff2026478d92d188a0e61bf443
#
_entry.id   b63e5dff2026478d92d188a0e61bf443
#
_cell.length_a   1.000
_cell.length_b   1.000
_cell.length_c   1.000
_cell.angle_alpha   90.00
_cell.angle_beta   90.00
_cell.angle_gamma   90.00
#
_symmetry.space_group_name_H-M   'P 1'
#
loop_
_entity.id
_entity.type
_entity.pdbx_description
1 polymer ?
#
loop_
_entity_poly.entity_id
_entity_poly.type
_entity_poly.pdbx_seq_one_letter_code
_entity_poly.pdbx_strand_id
1 'polypeptide(L)'
;VWLYPGMRPDVELLCQRAGALFSGEGALPLCALMLEDARVFLAAPLPPAGFALDPSRLYVWLSQADRRFAQNRDAFIRQAAQTVRSFRAEPLRKPYSPGDAAHDLTRALLAVRDPINGGFGKLKQPLCPALRFLSRAALRDRQAHAALGQTLDAMLASDLYDPLDGAFFRATLTEDWRAFVPEKPLAINALLALTLLESGRRAEAVRTLDFLLSACFAPGGALNPCLTYDRESCAFTPEQVCAALGGEDGLRVCRLLGLRRQHTGLPPKVTPS
;
A
#
# COMPACT_ATOMS: atom_id res chain seq x y z
N VAL A 1 1.47 20.10 9.58
CA VAL A 1 0.13 19.62 9.18
C VAL A 1 0.24 18.15 8.81
N TRP A 2 -0.68 17.35 9.28
CA TRP A 2 -0.76 15.92 8.97
C TRP A 2 -1.92 15.68 8.01
N LEU A 3 -1.65 15.04 6.87
CA LEU A 3 -2.65 14.71 5.85
C LEU A 3 -2.68 13.20 5.62
N TYR A 4 -3.87 12.62 5.68
CA TYR A 4 -4.07 11.23 5.27
C TYR A 4 -4.17 11.13 3.74
N PRO A 5 -3.64 10.04 3.15
CA PRO A 5 -3.77 9.80 1.72
C PRO A 5 -5.23 9.89 1.26
N GLY A 6 -5.46 10.59 0.15
CA GLY A 6 -6.78 10.78 -0.43
C GLY A 6 -7.64 11.91 0.14
N MET A 7 -7.28 12.51 1.28
CA MET A 7 -8.05 13.65 1.82
C MET A 7 -7.87 14.93 0.98
N ARG A 8 -6.68 15.15 0.46
CA ARG A 8 -6.33 16.29 -0.39
C ARG A 8 -5.44 15.79 -1.53
N PRO A 9 -6.03 15.17 -2.56
CA PRO A 9 -5.28 14.57 -3.65
C PRO A 9 -4.45 15.59 -4.45
N ASP A 10 -4.87 16.83 -4.47
CA ASP A 10 -4.12 17.96 -5.05
C ASP A 10 -2.80 18.22 -4.31
N VAL A 11 -2.83 18.27 -2.97
CA VAL A 11 -1.64 18.46 -2.12
C VAL A 11 -0.77 17.21 -2.13
N GLU A 12 -1.39 16.03 -2.05
CA GLU A 12 -0.71 14.74 -2.12
C GLU A 12 0.10 14.61 -3.40
N LEU A 13 -0.51 14.85 -4.56
CA LEU A 13 0.17 14.79 -5.85
C LEU A 13 1.32 15.80 -5.96
N LEU A 14 1.12 17.03 -5.45
CA LEU A 14 2.16 18.04 -5.39
C LEU A 14 3.36 17.55 -4.56
N CYS A 15 3.11 16.99 -3.38
CA CYS A 15 4.14 16.49 -2.48
C CYS A 15 4.86 15.26 -3.06
N GLN A 16 4.13 14.32 -3.67
CA GLN A 16 4.72 13.15 -4.32
C GLN A 16 5.63 13.53 -5.50
N ARG A 17 5.20 14.46 -6.34
CA ARG A 17 6.02 15.00 -7.44
C ARG A 17 7.27 15.70 -6.92
N ALA A 18 7.14 16.48 -5.84
CA ALA A 18 8.29 17.08 -5.20
C ALA A 18 9.22 16.02 -4.60
N GLY A 19 8.70 15.00 -3.91
CA GLY A 19 9.47 13.88 -3.39
C GLY A 19 10.29 13.18 -4.49
N ALA A 20 9.67 12.90 -5.62
CA ALA A 20 10.35 12.29 -6.76
C ALA A 20 11.49 13.17 -7.32
N LEU A 21 11.35 14.51 -7.30
CA LEU A 21 12.41 15.44 -7.72
C LEU A 21 13.57 15.52 -6.71
N PHE A 22 13.28 15.49 -5.42
CA PHE A 22 14.30 15.68 -4.37
C PHE A 22 14.99 14.41 -3.93
N SER A 23 14.30 13.29 -3.91
CA SER A 23 14.81 11.99 -3.40
C SER A 23 14.80 10.88 -4.45
N GLY A 24 14.29 11.11 -5.65
CA GLY A 24 14.08 10.09 -6.67
C GLY A 24 12.82 9.24 -6.46
N GLU A 25 12.15 9.39 -5.32
CA GLU A 25 10.98 8.59 -4.94
C GLU A 25 9.85 9.47 -4.43
N GLY A 26 8.67 9.34 -5.02
CA GLY A 26 7.43 9.99 -4.55
C GLY A 26 6.59 9.09 -3.65
N ALA A 27 7.21 8.15 -2.92
CA ALA A 27 6.51 7.19 -2.08
C ALA A 27 5.91 7.85 -0.83
N LEU A 28 4.78 7.34 -0.36
CA LEU A 28 4.16 7.72 0.91
C LEU A 28 4.53 6.68 2.00
N PRO A 29 4.63 7.10 3.27
CA PRO A 29 4.47 8.45 3.81
C PRO A 29 5.62 9.38 3.45
N LEU A 30 5.33 10.66 3.29
CA LEU A 30 6.25 11.69 2.83
C LEU A 30 6.20 12.92 3.75
N CYS A 31 7.36 13.48 4.07
CA CYS A 31 7.47 14.79 4.70
C CYS A 31 7.85 15.83 3.65
N ALA A 32 7.05 16.89 3.53
CA ALA A 32 7.32 18.02 2.64
C ALA A 32 7.40 19.34 3.42
N LEU A 33 8.43 20.12 3.16
CA LEU A 33 8.60 21.47 3.71
C LEU A 33 8.24 22.47 2.63
N MET A 34 7.36 23.40 3.00
CA MET A 34 6.78 24.38 2.08
C MET A 34 7.03 25.80 2.55
N LEU A 35 7.09 26.72 1.61
CA LEU A 35 6.97 28.15 1.89
C LEU A 35 5.53 28.50 2.26
N GLU A 36 5.30 29.71 2.75
CA GLU A 36 3.96 30.22 3.12
C GLU A 36 2.97 30.20 1.95
N ASP A 37 3.48 30.28 0.72
CA ASP A 37 2.68 30.22 -0.52
C ASP A 37 2.51 28.79 -1.08
N ALA A 38 2.75 27.76 -0.25
CA ALA A 38 2.64 26.35 -0.56
C ALA A 38 3.64 25.80 -1.61
N ARG A 39 4.66 26.58 -2.00
CA ARG A 39 5.74 26.04 -2.84
C ARG A 39 6.65 25.12 -2.03
N VAL A 40 6.81 23.88 -2.49
CA VAL A 40 7.68 22.88 -1.84
C VAL A 40 9.14 23.21 -2.12
N PHE A 41 9.96 23.30 -1.09
CA PHE A 41 11.41 23.51 -1.20
C PHE A 41 12.24 22.31 -0.74
N LEU A 42 11.65 21.36 -0.02
CA LEU A 42 12.27 20.11 0.38
C LEU A 42 11.20 19.04 0.58
N ALA A 43 11.45 17.83 0.12
CA ALA A 43 10.60 16.69 0.40
C ALA A 43 11.45 15.42 0.52
N ALA A 44 11.08 14.54 1.45
CA ALA A 44 11.73 13.26 1.67
C ALA A 44 10.72 12.20 2.10
N PRO A 45 10.86 10.95 1.63
CA PRO A 45 10.06 9.85 2.11
C PRO A 45 10.35 9.58 3.58
N LEU A 46 9.31 9.21 4.32
CA LEU A 46 9.41 8.71 5.69
C LEU A 46 9.35 7.19 5.67
N PRO A 47 9.87 6.50 6.70
CA PRO A 47 9.68 5.06 6.81
C PRO A 47 8.18 4.69 6.75
N PRO A 48 7.81 3.59 6.07
CA PRO A 48 6.43 3.11 6.08
C PRO A 48 5.94 2.83 7.50
N ALA A 49 4.63 2.90 7.70
CA ALA A 49 4.03 2.49 8.97
C ALA A 49 4.41 1.04 9.34
N GLY A 50 4.66 0.80 10.63
CA GLY A 50 5.20 -0.47 11.12
C GLY A 50 6.73 -0.54 11.16
N PHE A 51 7.45 0.39 10.52
CA PHE A 51 8.82 0.73 10.86
C PHE A 51 8.76 1.91 11.84
N ALA A 52 9.31 1.75 13.02
CA ALA A 52 9.34 2.82 13.98
C ALA A 52 9.99 4.06 13.34
N LEU A 53 9.18 5.08 13.10
CA LEU A 53 9.72 6.40 12.83
C LEU A 53 10.43 6.82 14.11
N ASP A 54 11.76 6.84 14.08
CA ASP A 54 12.53 7.36 15.21
C ASP A 54 12.27 8.87 15.30
N PRO A 55 11.51 9.34 16.33
CA PRO A 55 11.18 10.74 16.47
C PRO A 55 12.41 11.62 16.57
N SER A 56 13.51 11.09 17.12
CA SER A 56 14.78 11.78 17.26
C SER A 56 15.41 12.07 15.91
N ARG A 57 15.36 11.11 14.98
CA ARG A 57 15.88 11.30 13.62
C ARG A 57 15.04 12.33 12.84
N LEU A 58 13.72 12.27 12.96
CA LEU A 58 12.83 13.26 12.34
C LEU A 58 13.11 14.65 12.90
N TYR A 59 13.24 14.79 14.21
CA TYR A 59 13.58 16.05 14.87
C TYR A 59 14.92 16.61 14.39
N VAL A 60 15.96 15.77 14.32
CA VAL A 60 17.27 16.18 13.82
C VAL A 60 17.19 16.66 12.38
N TRP A 61 16.47 15.93 11.51
CA TRP A 61 16.30 16.29 10.11
C TRP A 61 15.55 17.63 9.95
N LEU A 62 14.45 17.81 10.70
CA LEU A 62 13.69 19.07 10.69
C LEU A 62 14.51 20.24 11.21
N SER A 63 15.27 20.06 12.32
CA SER A 63 16.11 21.08 12.89
C SER A 63 17.26 21.50 11.96
N GLN A 64 17.82 20.54 11.22
CA GLN A 64 18.83 20.83 10.20
C GLN A 64 18.23 21.58 9.01
N ALA A 65 17.03 21.20 8.57
CA ALA A 65 16.34 21.88 7.49
C ALA A 65 16.01 23.35 7.86
N ASP A 66 15.52 23.57 9.09
CA ASP A 66 15.23 24.90 9.62
C ASP A 66 16.47 25.78 9.67
N ARG A 67 17.58 25.30 10.25
CA ARG A 67 18.85 26.03 10.29
C ARG A 67 19.38 26.37 8.91
N ARG A 68 19.32 25.45 7.96
CA ARG A 68 19.75 25.66 6.58
C ARG A 68 18.86 26.69 5.88
N PHE A 69 17.55 26.62 6.12
CA PHE A 69 16.59 27.58 5.58
C PHE A 69 16.87 29.00 6.11
N ALA A 70 17.10 29.15 7.43
CA ALA A 70 17.43 30.44 8.04
C ALA A 70 18.72 31.03 7.47
N GLN A 71 19.75 30.19 7.21
CA GLN A 71 21.03 30.62 6.65
C GLN A 71 20.99 30.96 5.16
N ASN A 72 20.12 30.33 4.39
CA ASN A 72 20.11 30.42 2.92
C ASN A 72 18.71 30.60 2.34
N ARG A 73 17.86 31.40 2.97
CA ARG A 73 16.45 31.59 2.63
C ARG A 73 16.20 31.85 1.14
N ASP A 74 17.00 32.75 0.54
CA ASP A 74 16.84 33.10 -0.88
C ASP A 74 17.15 31.92 -1.82
N ALA A 75 18.10 31.06 -1.46
CA ALA A 75 18.40 29.86 -2.24
C ALA A 75 17.21 28.89 -2.24
N PHE A 76 16.60 28.69 -1.07
CA PHE A 76 15.40 27.83 -0.96
C PHE A 76 14.18 28.41 -1.67
N ILE A 77 13.99 29.73 -1.65
CA ILE A 77 12.94 30.41 -2.44
C ILE A 77 13.16 30.18 -3.94
N ARG A 78 14.40 30.30 -4.42
CA ARG A 78 14.73 30.01 -5.82
C ARG A 78 14.51 28.54 -6.16
N GLN A 79 14.90 27.64 -5.28
CA GLN A 79 14.69 26.18 -5.44
C GLN A 79 13.20 25.85 -5.51
N ALA A 80 12.38 26.41 -4.61
CA ALA A 80 10.92 26.23 -4.63
C ALA A 80 10.30 26.75 -5.94
N ALA A 81 10.77 27.91 -6.44
CA ALA A 81 10.33 28.42 -7.74
C ALA A 81 10.74 27.53 -8.92
N GLN A 82 11.92 26.91 -8.84
CA GLN A 82 12.38 25.95 -9.86
C GLN A 82 11.55 24.66 -9.83
N THR A 83 11.22 24.15 -8.65
CA THR A 83 10.32 22.98 -8.47
C THR A 83 8.97 23.22 -9.15
N VAL A 84 8.34 24.38 -8.93
CA VAL A 84 7.08 24.72 -9.60
C VAL A 84 7.24 24.82 -11.12
N ARG A 85 8.36 25.35 -11.61
CA ARG A 85 8.64 25.43 -13.05
C ARG A 85 8.80 24.03 -13.65
N SER A 86 9.46 23.11 -12.96
CA SER A 86 9.61 21.72 -13.41
C SER A 86 8.26 21.03 -13.57
N PHE A 87 7.30 21.30 -12.69
CA PHE A 87 5.95 20.74 -12.82
C PHE A 87 5.16 21.30 -14.01
N ARG A 88 5.40 22.56 -14.38
CA ARG A 88 4.77 23.21 -15.54
C ARG A 88 5.42 22.85 -16.86
N ALA A 89 6.66 22.39 -16.84
CA ALA A 89 7.44 22.07 -18.04
C ALA A 89 7.17 20.65 -18.57
N GLU A 90 6.25 19.87 -17.98
CA GLU A 90 5.82 18.62 -18.60
C GLU A 90 5.18 18.94 -19.96
N PRO A 91 5.76 18.47 -21.07
CA PRO A 91 5.18 18.69 -22.37
C PRO A 91 3.80 18.04 -22.41
N LEU A 92 2.81 18.77 -22.90
CA LEU A 92 1.51 18.19 -23.24
C LEU A 92 1.80 17.02 -24.20
N ARG A 93 1.65 15.80 -23.72
CA ARG A 93 1.80 14.60 -24.55
C ARG A 93 0.79 14.71 -25.68
N LYS A 94 1.21 14.29 -26.88
CA LYS A 94 0.30 14.20 -28.03
C LYS A 94 -0.95 13.42 -27.58
N PRO A 95 -2.14 13.85 -27.99
CA PRO A 95 -3.35 13.11 -27.64
C PRO A 95 -3.24 11.67 -28.16
N TYR A 96 -3.33 10.72 -27.27
CA TYR A 96 -3.42 9.31 -27.59
C TYR A 96 -4.85 8.95 -27.96
N SER A 97 -5.04 8.06 -28.93
CA SER A 97 -6.33 7.41 -29.04
C SER A 97 -6.56 6.53 -27.81
N PRO A 98 -7.78 6.41 -27.28
CA PRO A 98 -8.03 5.55 -26.12
C PRO A 98 -7.63 4.08 -26.35
N GLY A 99 -7.73 3.57 -27.56
CA GLY A 99 -7.35 2.20 -27.91
C GLY A 99 -5.83 1.99 -27.85
N ASP A 100 -5.05 2.93 -28.41
CA ASP A 100 -3.59 2.86 -28.41
C ASP A 100 -3.05 3.01 -26.97
N ALA A 101 -3.63 3.93 -26.22
CA ALA A 101 -3.27 4.11 -24.80
C ALA A 101 -3.52 2.85 -23.96
N ALA A 102 -4.65 2.17 -24.17
CA ALA A 102 -4.96 0.93 -23.48
C ALA A 102 -3.99 -0.20 -23.87
N HIS A 103 -3.66 -0.33 -25.15
CA HIS A 103 -2.71 -1.33 -25.64
C HIS A 103 -1.31 -1.08 -25.06
N ASP A 104 -0.82 0.15 -25.15
CA ASP A 104 0.51 0.52 -24.66
C ASP A 104 0.62 0.36 -23.13
N LEU A 105 -0.44 0.72 -22.38
CA LEU A 105 -0.47 0.52 -20.93
C LEU A 105 -0.47 -0.97 -20.58
N THR A 106 -1.23 -1.80 -21.31
CA THR A 106 -1.21 -3.26 -21.11
C THR A 106 0.20 -3.80 -21.30
N ARG A 107 0.87 -3.46 -22.40
CA ARG A 107 2.25 -3.86 -22.66
C ARG A 107 3.22 -3.40 -21.59
N ALA A 108 3.11 -2.15 -21.16
CA ALA A 108 3.96 -1.58 -20.11
C ALA A 108 3.79 -2.32 -18.78
N LEU A 109 2.55 -2.62 -18.38
CA LEU A 109 2.27 -3.38 -17.15
C LEU A 109 2.80 -4.82 -17.24
N LEU A 110 2.61 -5.49 -18.39
CA LEU A 110 3.12 -6.84 -18.60
C LEU A 110 4.66 -6.88 -18.61
N ALA A 111 5.33 -5.83 -19.07
CA ALA A 111 6.79 -5.74 -19.09
C ALA A 111 7.41 -5.55 -17.68
N VAL A 112 6.69 -4.91 -16.75
CA VAL A 112 7.20 -4.63 -15.39
C VAL A 112 6.64 -5.58 -14.33
N ARG A 113 5.81 -6.55 -14.71
CA ARG A 113 5.29 -7.55 -13.77
C ARG A 113 6.39 -8.47 -13.26
N ASP A 114 6.22 -8.98 -12.07
CA ASP A 114 7.03 -10.08 -11.55
C ASP A 114 6.50 -11.42 -12.11
N PRO A 115 7.28 -12.13 -12.95
CA PRO A 115 6.83 -13.37 -13.55
C PRO A 115 6.87 -14.56 -12.59
N ILE A 116 7.58 -14.45 -11.47
CA ILE A 116 7.75 -15.53 -10.47
C ILE A 116 6.68 -15.41 -9.38
N ASN A 117 6.66 -14.26 -8.71
CA ASN A 117 5.81 -14.06 -7.53
C ASN A 117 4.49 -13.35 -7.87
N GLY A 118 4.31 -12.91 -9.11
CA GLY A 118 3.18 -12.06 -9.47
C GLY A 118 3.31 -10.63 -8.92
N GLY A 119 2.36 -9.78 -9.30
CA GLY A 119 2.37 -8.37 -8.90
C GLY A 119 3.45 -7.55 -9.58
N PHE A 120 3.79 -6.41 -8.98
CA PHE A 120 4.68 -5.40 -9.56
C PHE A 120 5.66 -4.89 -8.51
N GLY A 121 6.89 -4.62 -8.95
CA GLY A 121 7.94 -4.08 -8.08
C GLY A 121 8.50 -5.07 -7.05
N LYS A 122 9.46 -4.62 -6.28
CA LYS A 122 10.13 -5.40 -5.23
C LYS A 122 9.35 -5.42 -3.91
N LEU A 123 8.89 -4.25 -3.48
CA LEU A 123 7.92 -4.16 -2.38
C LEU A 123 6.54 -4.45 -2.95
N LYS A 124 5.89 -5.49 -2.44
CA LYS A 124 4.61 -5.94 -2.97
C LYS A 124 3.47 -5.14 -2.36
N GLN A 125 2.80 -4.41 -3.24
CA GLN A 125 1.57 -3.68 -2.90
C GLN A 125 0.49 -4.07 -3.90
N PRO A 126 -0.77 -4.12 -3.48
CA PRO A 126 -1.88 -4.27 -4.40
C PRO A 126 -2.07 -2.96 -5.18
N LEU A 127 -1.42 -2.86 -6.33
CA LEU A 127 -1.58 -1.70 -7.22
C LEU A 127 -2.98 -1.71 -7.84
N CYS A 128 -3.99 -1.39 -7.02
CA CYS A 128 -5.40 -1.51 -7.38
C CYS A 128 -5.78 -0.86 -8.72
N PRO A 129 -5.28 0.34 -9.08
CA PRO A 129 -5.54 0.90 -10.40
C PRO A 129 -5.04 0.03 -11.55
N ALA A 130 -3.83 -0.56 -11.40
CA ALA A 130 -3.26 -1.46 -12.41
C ALA A 130 -4.05 -2.77 -12.49
N LEU A 131 -4.41 -3.38 -11.36
CA LEU A 131 -5.22 -4.61 -11.31
C LEU A 131 -6.60 -4.39 -11.93
N ARG A 132 -7.27 -3.27 -11.62
CA ARG A 132 -8.55 -2.91 -12.22
C ARG A 132 -8.44 -2.66 -13.73
N PHE A 133 -7.37 -2.03 -14.16
CA PHE A 133 -7.12 -1.89 -15.61
C PHE A 133 -6.91 -3.27 -16.26
N LEU A 134 -6.09 -4.13 -15.65
CA LEU A 134 -5.85 -5.49 -16.17
C LEU A 134 -7.12 -6.34 -16.16
N SER A 135 -8.05 -6.17 -15.21
CA SER A 135 -9.33 -6.89 -15.22
C SER A 135 -10.17 -6.58 -16.46
N ARG A 136 -10.08 -5.34 -16.96
CA ARG A 136 -10.75 -4.94 -18.21
C ARG A 136 -9.98 -5.41 -19.45
N ALA A 137 -8.66 -5.30 -19.43
CA ALA A 137 -7.80 -5.79 -20.53
C ALA A 137 -7.90 -7.31 -20.70
N ALA A 138 -8.03 -8.06 -19.62
CA ALA A 138 -8.18 -9.52 -19.58
C ALA A 138 -9.37 -10.06 -20.37
N LEU A 139 -10.38 -9.25 -20.62
CA LEU A 139 -11.52 -9.62 -21.46
C LEU A 139 -11.15 -9.84 -22.94
N ARG A 140 -10.02 -9.29 -23.38
CA ARG A 140 -9.56 -9.31 -24.78
C ARG A 140 -8.11 -9.76 -24.96
N ASP A 141 -7.34 -9.81 -23.87
CA ASP A 141 -5.91 -10.13 -23.88
C ASP A 141 -5.62 -11.29 -22.92
N ARG A 142 -5.17 -12.43 -23.47
CA ARG A 142 -4.85 -13.62 -22.68
C ARG A 142 -3.65 -13.44 -21.76
N GLN A 143 -2.68 -12.61 -22.12
CA GLN A 143 -1.53 -12.34 -21.27
C GLN A 143 -1.92 -11.47 -20.08
N ALA A 144 -2.77 -10.47 -20.29
CA ALA A 144 -3.35 -9.67 -19.21
C ALA A 144 -4.20 -10.55 -18.27
N HIS A 145 -4.98 -11.49 -18.82
CA HIS A 145 -5.75 -12.47 -18.03
C HIS A 145 -4.85 -13.33 -17.15
N ALA A 146 -3.79 -13.92 -17.73
CA ALA A 146 -2.85 -14.76 -17.00
C ALA A 146 -2.09 -13.95 -15.92
N ALA A 147 -1.64 -12.74 -16.26
CA ALA A 147 -0.92 -11.87 -15.32
C ALA A 147 -1.80 -11.44 -14.13
N LEU A 148 -3.06 -11.10 -14.39
CA LEU A 148 -4.02 -10.79 -13.34
C LEU A 148 -4.30 -12.00 -12.45
N GLY A 149 -4.57 -13.15 -13.06
CA GLY A 149 -4.82 -14.40 -12.35
C GLY A 149 -3.69 -14.77 -11.40
N GLN A 150 -2.46 -14.83 -11.92
CA GLN A 150 -1.25 -15.10 -11.14
C GLN A 150 -1.09 -14.12 -9.97
N THR A 151 -1.31 -12.83 -10.22
CA THR A 151 -1.16 -11.81 -9.18
C THR A 151 -2.20 -11.97 -8.07
N LEU A 152 -3.47 -12.17 -8.43
CA LEU A 152 -4.54 -12.36 -7.45
C LEU A 152 -4.36 -13.65 -6.64
N ASP A 153 -3.93 -14.74 -7.29
CA ASP A 153 -3.65 -16.01 -6.60
C ASP A 153 -2.49 -15.86 -5.61
N ALA A 154 -1.41 -15.19 -6.02
CA ALA A 154 -0.28 -14.90 -5.14
C ALA A 154 -0.68 -14.04 -3.93
N MET A 155 -1.50 -13.02 -4.14
CA MET A 155 -2.00 -12.16 -3.05
C MET A 155 -2.86 -12.94 -2.06
N LEU A 156 -3.78 -13.79 -2.54
CA LEU A 156 -4.68 -14.58 -1.71
C LEU A 156 -3.95 -15.69 -0.93
N ALA A 157 -2.85 -16.22 -1.47
CA ALA A 157 -2.03 -17.26 -0.84
C ALA A 157 -0.90 -16.71 0.06
N SER A 158 -0.87 -15.41 0.32
CA SER A 158 0.26 -14.75 0.97
C SER A 158 -0.10 -14.08 2.29
N ASP A 159 0.91 -13.48 2.95
CA ASP A 159 0.70 -12.68 4.16
C ASP A 159 -0.06 -11.36 3.90
N LEU A 160 -0.31 -11.01 2.64
CA LEU A 160 -1.11 -9.83 2.29
C LEU A 160 -2.60 -10.02 2.61
N TYR A 161 -3.12 -11.23 2.48
CA TYR A 161 -4.53 -11.56 2.75
C TYR A 161 -4.69 -12.14 4.14
N ASP A 162 -5.62 -11.58 4.91
CA ASP A 162 -5.97 -12.13 6.21
C ASP A 162 -7.13 -13.14 6.06
N PRO A 163 -6.85 -14.45 6.23
CA PRO A 163 -7.88 -15.46 6.07
C PRO A 163 -8.93 -15.47 7.19
N LEU A 164 -8.71 -14.74 8.28
CA LEU A 164 -9.65 -14.69 9.41
C LEU A 164 -10.84 -13.77 9.10
N ASP A 165 -10.57 -12.57 8.61
CA ASP A 165 -11.61 -11.58 8.33
C ASP A 165 -11.84 -11.29 6.84
N GLY A 166 -11.00 -11.83 5.96
CA GLY A 166 -11.14 -11.65 4.51
C GLY A 166 -10.59 -10.32 3.97
N ALA A 167 -9.85 -9.59 4.79
CA ALA A 167 -9.27 -8.31 4.41
C ALA A 167 -7.86 -8.44 3.84
N PHE A 168 -7.44 -7.39 3.15
CA PHE A 168 -6.07 -7.24 2.67
C PHE A 168 -5.34 -6.18 3.47
N PHE A 169 -4.10 -6.48 3.83
CA PHE A 169 -3.17 -5.52 4.36
C PHE A 169 -2.68 -4.54 3.28
N ARG A 170 -2.07 -3.44 3.70
CA ARG A 170 -1.57 -2.39 2.80
C ARG A 170 -0.53 -2.89 1.81
N ALA A 171 0.42 -3.67 2.28
CA ALA A 171 1.57 -4.12 1.52
C ALA A 171 2.28 -5.26 2.25
N THR A 172 3.22 -5.90 1.58
CA THR A 172 4.23 -6.79 2.17
C THR A 172 5.64 -6.29 1.86
N LEU A 173 6.61 -6.69 2.68
CA LEU A 173 7.96 -6.15 2.68
C LEU A 173 8.93 -6.96 1.81
N THR A 174 8.50 -8.13 1.33
CA THR A 174 9.32 -9.05 0.55
C THR A 174 8.72 -9.30 -0.83
N GLU A 175 9.55 -9.69 -1.78
CA GLU A 175 9.14 -9.98 -3.16
C GLU A 175 8.18 -11.17 -3.27
N ASP A 176 8.22 -12.09 -2.29
CA ASP A 176 7.36 -13.27 -2.20
C ASP A 176 6.08 -13.04 -1.37
N TRP A 177 5.68 -11.80 -1.20
CA TRP A 177 4.48 -11.37 -0.49
C TRP A 177 4.47 -11.75 1.01
N ARG A 178 5.62 -11.69 1.69
CA ARG A 178 5.74 -11.97 3.12
C ARG A 178 5.96 -10.71 3.95
N ALA A 179 5.75 -10.84 5.26
CA ALA A 179 5.93 -9.76 6.22
C ALA A 179 5.01 -8.56 5.92
N PHE A 180 3.74 -8.72 6.21
CA PHE A 180 2.73 -7.68 5.98
C PHE A 180 2.94 -6.40 6.80
N VAL A 181 2.50 -5.28 6.25
CA VAL A 181 2.33 -4.00 6.96
C VAL A 181 0.98 -4.03 7.67
N PRO A 182 0.91 -3.87 9.01
CA PRO A 182 -0.29 -4.10 9.82
C PRO A 182 -1.31 -2.97 9.69
N GLU A 183 -1.72 -2.68 8.48
CA GLU A 183 -2.74 -1.69 8.13
C GLU A 183 -3.68 -2.27 7.09
N LYS A 184 -4.98 -2.11 7.29
CA LYS A 184 -6.04 -2.53 6.37
C LYS A 184 -6.77 -1.28 5.83
N PRO A 185 -6.30 -0.67 4.73
CA PRO A 185 -6.89 0.52 4.16
C PRO A 185 -8.24 0.23 3.49
N LEU A 186 -9.25 1.05 3.78
CA LEU A 186 -10.59 0.97 3.20
C LEU A 186 -10.55 0.95 1.66
N ALA A 187 -9.85 1.92 1.07
CA ALA A 187 -9.81 2.09 -0.40
C ALA A 187 -9.19 0.88 -1.10
N ILE A 188 -8.11 0.31 -0.55
CA ILE A 188 -7.46 -0.89 -1.09
C ILE A 188 -8.44 -2.07 -1.05
N ASN A 189 -9.07 -2.32 0.09
CA ASN A 189 -9.99 -3.43 0.28
C ASN A 189 -11.24 -3.29 -0.61
N ALA A 190 -11.80 -2.09 -0.73
CA ALA A 190 -12.94 -1.85 -1.62
C ALA A 190 -12.59 -2.09 -3.10
N LEU A 191 -11.44 -1.60 -3.56
CA LEU A 191 -11.01 -1.79 -4.95
C LEU A 191 -10.62 -3.24 -5.24
N LEU A 192 -10.03 -3.96 -4.27
CA LEU A 192 -9.74 -5.39 -4.41
C LEU A 192 -11.01 -6.23 -4.42
N ALA A 193 -11.98 -5.97 -3.55
CA ALA A 193 -13.26 -6.67 -3.57
C ALA A 193 -13.92 -6.56 -4.95
N LEU A 194 -13.88 -5.37 -5.54
CA LEU A 194 -14.41 -5.13 -6.89
C LEU A 194 -13.60 -5.87 -7.96
N THR A 195 -12.28 -5.88 -7.86
CA THR A 195 -11.39 -6.58 -8.80
C THR A 195 -11.58 -8.10 -8.71
N LEU A 196 -11.70 -8.66 -7.50
CA LEU A 196 -11.97 -10.06 -7.25
C LEU A 196 -13.31 -10.49 -7.85
N LEU A 197 -14.35 -9.68 -7.63
CA LEU A 197 -15.68 -9.93 -8.19
C LEU A 197 -15.65 -9.97 -9.73
N GLU A 198 -15.02 -8.97 -10.36
CA GLU A 198 -14.86 -8.89 -11.82
C GLU A 198 -14.01 -10.03 -12.39
N SER A 199 -13.11 -10.60 -11.59
CA SER A 199 -12.24 -11.73 -11.95
C SER A 199 -12.84 -13.10 -11.60
N GLY A 200 -14.10 -13.16 -11.17
CA GLY A 200 -14.82 -14.39 -10.85
C GLY A 200 -14.52 -14.99 -9.47
N ARG A 201 -13.69 -14.35 -8.65
CA ARG A 201 -13.35 -14.77 -7.26
C ARG A 201 -14.41 -14.27 -6.27
N ARG A 202 -15.63 -14.77 -6.43
CA ARG A 202 -16.81 -14.27 -5.72
C ARG A 202 -16.74 -14.50 -4.21
N ALA A 203 -16.22 -15.65 -3.77
CA ALA A 203 -16.16 -15.99 -2.35
C ALA A 203 -15.26 -15.03 -1.58
N GLU A 204 -14.07 -14.78 -2.10
CA GLU A 204 -13.09 -13.87 -1.51
C GLU A 204 -13.60 -12.42 -1.56
N ALA A 205 -14.24 -12.01 -2.67
CA ALA A 205 -14.85 -10.70 -2.79
C ALA A 205 -15.93 -10.45 -1.72
N VAL A 206 -16.81 -11.44 -1.49
CA VAL A 206 -17.85 -11.35 -0.45
C VAL A 206 -17.24 -11.22 0.94
N ARG A 207 -16.22 -12.04 1.27
CA ARG A 207 -15.54 -11.93 2.56
C ARG A 207 -14.90 -10.57 2.78
N THR A 208 -14.26 -10.00 1.74
CA THR A 208 -13.68 -8.66 1.83
C THR A 208 -14.77 -7.58 2.00
N LEU A 209 -15.93 -7.74 1.36
CA LEU A 209 -17.06 -6.82 1.57
C LEU A 209 -17.65 -6.95 2.98
N ASP A 210 -17.78 -8.16 3.52
CA ASP A 210 -18.25 -8.40 4.88
C ASP A 210 -17.31 -7.76 5.90
N PHE A 211 -15.99 -7.85 5.70
CA PHE A 211 -15.01 -7.10 6.50
C PHE A 211 -15.25 -5.59 6.43
N LEU A 212 -15.43 -5.02 5.24
CA LEU A 212 -15.67 -3.58 5.09
C LEU A 212 -16.93 -3.14 5.83
N LEU A 213 -18.01 -3.92 5.73
CA LEU A 213 -19.28 -3.62 6.37
C LEU A 213 -19.23 -3.77 7.90
N SER A 214 -18.48 -4.74 8.40
CA SER A 214 -18.43 -5.03 9.83
C SER A 214 -17.38 -4.20 10.59
N ALA A 215 -16.22 -3.95 9.98
CA ALA A 215 -15.07 -3.38 10.69
C ALA A 215 -14.80 -1.90 10.34
N CYS A 216 -15.17 -1.47 9.12
CA CYS A 216 -14.81 -0.12 8.69
C CYS A 216 -15.87 0.95 9.01
N PHE A 217 -17.07 0.58 9.48
CA PHE A 217 -18.06 1.56 9.91
C PHE A 217 -17.78 2.04 11.32
N ALA A 218 -17.65 3.34 11.50
CA ALA A 218 -17.58 4.00 12.79
C ALA A 218 -18.98 4.21 13.38
N PRO A 219 -19.11 4.35 14.72
CA PRO A 219 -20.33 4.82 15.34
C PRO A 219 -20.75 6.15 14.70
N GLY A 220 -21.99 6.23 14.21
CA GLY A 220 -22.50 7.42 13.51
C GLY A 220 -22.47 7.31 11.98
N GLY A 221 -22.09 6.15 11.42
CA GLY A 221 -22.20 5.86 9.98
C GLY A 221 -21.07 6.36 9.11
N ALA A 222 -20.03 6.98 9.69
CA ALA A 222 -18.81 7.33 8.96
C ALA A 222 -17.97 6.09 8.70
N LEU A 223 -17.15 6.13 7.64
CA LEU A 223 -16.21 5.06 7.30
C LEU A 223 -14.81 5.39 7.82
N ASN A 224 -14.20 4.47 8.53
CA ASN A 224 -12.79 4.55 8.90
C ASN A 224 -11.92 4.37 7.65
N PRO A 225 -11.03 5.31 7.32
CA PRO A 225 -10.23 5.23 6.09
C PRO A 225 -9.17 4.13 6.14
N CYS A 226 -8.75 3.73 7.35
CA CYS A 226 -7.75 2.69 7.56
C CYS A 226 -7.89 2.12 8.97
N LEU A 227 -7.82 0.81 9.10
CA LEU A 227 -7.63 0.15 10.38
C LEU A 227 -6.15 -0.16 10.54
N THR A 228 -5.59 0.26 11.67
CA THR A 228 -4.18 0.05 12.00
C THR A 228 -4.09 -0.86 13.21
N TYR A 229 -3.24 -1.86 13.13
CA TYR A 229 -3.00 -2.83 14.20
C TYR A 229 -1.54 -2.73 14.62
N ASP A 230 -1.25 -2.96 15.90
CA ASP A 230 0.12 -3.31 16.26
C ASP A 230 0.41 -4.76 15.83
N ARG A 231 1.69 -5.08 15.66
CA ARG A 231 2.08 -6.43 15.19
C ARG A 231 1.73 -7.53 16.19
N GLU A 232 1.69 -7.21 17.47
CA GLU A 232 1.38 -8.16 18.52
C GLU A 232 -0.11 -8.52 18.49
N SER A 233 -0.98 -7.56 18.18
CA SER A 233 -2.42 -7.79 17.99
C SER A 233 -2.77 -8.63 16.77
N CYS A 234 -1.87 -8.74 15.79
CA CYS A 234 -2.05 -9.56 14.60
C CYS A 234 -1.40 -10.95 14.73
N ALA A 235 -0.79 -11.26 15.86
CA ALA A 235 -0.08 -12.51 16.09
C ALA A 235 -0.74 -13.30 17.23
N PHE A 236 -1.14 -14.51 16.95
CA PHE A 236 -1.69 -15.42 17.96
C PHE A 236 -0.68 -16.53 18.26
N THR A 237 -0.49 -16.83 19.54
CA THR A 237 0.25 -18.03 19.93
C THR A 237 -0.70 -19.24 19.97
N PRO A 238 -0.18 -20.48 19.80
CA PRO A 238 -0.98 -21.68 19.96
C PRO A 238 -1.68 -21.75 21.32
N GLU A 239 -1.03 -21.24 22.37
CA GLU A 239 -1.58 -21.21 23.72
C GLU A 239 -2.79 -20.26 23.80
N GLN A 240 -2.73 -19.09 23.19
CA GLN A 240 -3.86 -18.14 23.12
C GLN A 240 -5.04 -18.73 22.36
N VAL A 241 -4.76 -19.36 21.21
CA VAL A 241 -5.81 -20.02 20.41
C VAL A 241 -6.47 -21.18 21.18
N CYS A 242 -5.67 -22.01 21.85
CA CYS A 242 -6.21 -23.11 22.64
C CYS A 242 -6.97 -22.61 23.90
N ALA A 243 -6.55 -21.52 24.50
CA ALA A 243 -7.26 -20.90 25.62
C ALA A 243 -8.62 -20.33 25.19
N ALA A 244 -8.72 -19.75 24.00
CA ALA A 244 -9.94 -19.16 23.48
C ALA A 244 -10.97 -20.19 22.96
N LEU A 245 -10.51 -21.25 22.31
CA LEU A 245 -11.36 -22.20 21.58
C LEU A 245 -11.50 -23.58 22.27
N GLY A 246 -10.78 -23.80 23.37
CA GLY A 246 -10.62 -25.11 24.00
C GLY A 246 -9.48 -25.92 23.37
N GLY A 247 -9.00 -26.95 24.11
CA GLY A 247 -7.77 -27.66 23.74
C GLY A 247 -7.84 -28.37 22.39
N GLU A 248 -8.93 -29.04 22.07
CA GLU A 248 -9.05 -29.85 20.85
C GLU A 248 -9.30 -28.95 19.61
N ASP A 249 -10.28 -28.07 19.68
CA ASP A 249 -10.57 -27.13 18.58
C ASP A 249 -9.45 -26.13 18.38
N GLY A 250 -8.83 -25.64 19.45
CA GLY A 250 -7.65 -24.79 19.39
C GLY A 250 -6.49 -25.44 18.66
N LEU A 251 -6.19 -26.72 18.94
CA LEU A 251 -5.14 -27.46 18.23
C LEU A 251 -5.50 -27.71 16.75
N ARG A 252 -6.77 -27.86 16.44
CA ARG A 252 -7.25 -28.01 15.06
C ARG A 252 -7.06 -26.70 14.29
N VAL A 253 -7.43 -25.56 14.87
CA VAL A 253 -7.22 -24.24 14.28
C VAL A 253 -5.74 -23.91 14.15
N CYS A 254 -4.91 -24.21 15.16
CA CYS A 254 -3.46 -24.04 15.05
C CYS A 254 -2.86 -24.82 13.88
N ARG A 255 -3.33 -26.04 13.64
CA ARG A 255 -2.87 -26.84 12.48
C ARG A 255 -3.33 -26.24 11.15
N LEU A 256 -4.57 -25.78 11.06
CA LEU A 256 -5.12 -25.13 9.85
C LEU A 256 -4.39 -23.82 9.52
N LEU A 257 -4.05 -23.03 10.54
CA LEU A 257 -3.36 -21.76 10.39
C LEU A 257 -1.82 -21.90 10.37
N GLY A 258 -1.27 -23.12 10.45
CA GLY A 258 0.18 -23.35 10.47
C GLY A 258 0.88 -22.79 11.71
N LEU A 259 0.14 -22.50 12.80
CA LEU A 259 0.71 -21.97 14.03
C LEU A 259 1.57 -23.05 14.71
N ARG A 260 2.86 -22.77 14.86
CA ARG A 260 3.82 -23.65 15.55
C ARG A 260 4.32 -22.96 16.82
N ARG A 261 4.58 -23.74 17.88
CA ARG A 261 5.31 -23.26 19.04
C ARG A 261 6.68 -22.76 18.59
N GLN A 262 6.94 -21.47 18.77
CA GLN A 262 8.27 -20.92 18.54
C GLN A 262 9.06 -20.93 19.84
N HIS A 263 10.26 -21.47 19.80
CA HIS A 263 11.20 -21.45 20.92
C HIS A 263 11.98 -20.11 21.02
N THR A 264 11.71 -19.14 20.18
CA THR A 264 12.39 -17.82 20.19
C THR A 264 11.45 -16.74 19.66
N GLY A 265 11.23 -15.73 20.44
CA GLY A 265 10.64 -14.40 20.37
C GLY A 265 10.29 -13.68 19.06
N LEU A 266 9.95 -14.37 17.99
CA LEU A 266 9.38 -13.79 16.77
C LEU A 266 7.92 -14.23 16.63
N PRO A 267 7.00 -13.35 16.21
CA PRO A 267 5.59 -13.70 16.04
C PRO A 267 5.44 -14.85 15.02
N PRO A 268 4.50 -15.77 15.24
CA PRO A 268 4.27 -16.89 14.37
C PRO A 268 3.85 -16.42 12.97
N LYS A 269 4.53 -16.93 11.94
CA LYS A 269 4.07 -16.78 10.56
C LYS A 269 2.82 -17.64 10.39
N VAL A 270 1.70 -17.03 10.04
CA VAL A 270 0.55 -17.75 9.52
C VAL A 270 0.89 -18.14 8.08
N THR A 271 1.34 -19.36 7.87
CA THR A 271 1.44 -19.94 6.53
C THR A 271 0.26 -20.85 6.31
N PRO A 272 -0.64 -20.59 5.35
CA PRO A 272 -1.59 -21.61 4.89
C PRO A 272 -0.78 -22.74 4.27
N SER A 273 -1.10 -23.95 4.66
CA SER A 273 -0.59 -25.20 4.05
C SER A 273 -1.22 -25.42 2.68
#